data_047b4132d44aa64e41f2d776c63067b6
#
_entry.id   047b4132d44aa64e41f2d776c63067b6
#
_cell.length_a   1.000
_cell.length_b   1.000
_cell.length_c   1.000
_cell.angle_alpha   90.00
_cell.angle_beta   90.00
_cell.angle_gamma   90.00
#
_symmetry.space_group_name_H-M   'P 1'
#
loop_
_entity.id
_entity.type
_entity.pdbx_description
1 polymer ?
#
loop_
_entity_poly.entity_id
_entity_poly.type
_entity_poly.pdbx_seq_one_letter_code
_entity_poly.pdbx_strand_id
1 'polypeptide(L)'
;PDKHRWWLLAELSDSGFYRKTGQHFDQRIGLVNFSIPGRNCNIEERAMYKQWDEHKKEREGIADRFNERWYRQEWWDISADLVIATVAGETGIDITPHMMGKEQIVKNFDATKVVFFGDKTMPGGNDYALAAKLEREGGKVIAVNSWEDTFKCLQKIQNVV
;
A
#
# COMPACT_ATOMS: atom_id res chain seq x y z
N PRO A 1 -9.71 12.70 8.09
CA PRO A 1 -10.48 13.37 9.13
C PRO A 1 -11.07 12.38 10.13
N ASP A 2 -11.64 12.89 11.22
CA ASP A 2 -11.98 12.13 12.42
C ASP A 2 -12.97 10.96 12.18
N LYS A 3 -13.91 11.08 11.22
CA LYS A 3 -14.89 10.02 10.92
C LYS A 3 -14.23 8.69 10.52
N HIS A 4 -13.18 8.72 9.70
CA HIS A 4 -12.45 7.53 9.27
C HIS A 4 -11.69 6.90 10.44
N ARG A 5 -11.05 7.73 11.25
CA ARG A 5 -10.29 7.28 12.41
C ARG A 5 -11.19 6.62 13.45
N TRP A 6 -12.36 7.18 13.74
CA TRP A 6 -13.31 6.58 14.68
C TRP A 6 -13.81 5.22 14.20
N TRP A 7 -14.08 5.09 12.91
CA TRP A 7 -14.50 3.82 12.35
C TRP A 7 -13.38 2.76 12.44
N LEU A 8 -12.15 3.12 12.10
CA LEU A 8 -10.99 2.22 12.24
C LEU A 8 -10.72 1.81 13.68
N LEU A 9 -10.99 2.68 14.65
CA LEU A 9 -10.92 2.33 16.08
C LEU A 9 -12.01 1.31 16.47
N ALA A 10 -13.20 1.37 15.87
CA ALA A 10 -14.21 0.33 16.05
C ALA A 10 -13.74 -1.01 15.47
N GLU A 11 -13.22 -1.03 14.25
CA GLU A 11 -12.62 -2.24 13.64
C GLU A 11 -11.47 -2.80 14.50
N LEU A 12 -10.64 -1.93 15.08
CA LEU A 12 -9.59 -2.34 16.01
C LEU A 12 -10.18 -3.00 17.26
N SER A 13 -11.26 -2.46 17.80
CA SER A 13 -11.95 -3.01 18.97
C SER A 13 -12.56 -4.38 18.68
N ASP A 14 -13.14 -4.53 17.50
CA ASP A 14 -13.85 -5.74 17.05
C ASP A 14 -12.90 -6.84 16.55
N SER A 15 -11.61 -6.50 16.31
CA SER A 15 -10.62 -7.46 15.86
C SER A 15 -10.44 -8.61 16.87
N GLY A 16 -10.53 -9.83 16.36
CA GLY A 16 -10.27 -11.05 17.13
C GLY A 16 -8.80 -11.29 17.44
N PHE A 17 -7.87 -10.50 16.87
CA PHE A 17 -6.45 -10.61 17.21
C PHE A 17 -6.19 -9.96 18.58
N TYR A 18 -5.67 -10.74 19.52
CA TYR A 18 -5.61 -10.34 20.94
C TYR A 18 -4.42 -9.45 21.30
N ARG A 19 -3.30 -9.52 20.54
CA ARG A 19 -2.10 -8.73 20.83
C ARG A 19 -2.14 -7.38 20.13
N LYS A 20 -2.44 -6.35 20.92
CA LYS A 20 -2.48 -4.96 20.47
C LYS A 20 -1.42 -4.18 21.27
N THR A 21 -0.39 -3.68 20.58
CA THR A 21 0.82 -3.12 21.21
C THR A 21 0.84 -1.60 21.26
N GLY A 22 -0.23 -0.96 20.80
CA GLY A 22 -0.35 0.49 20.72
C GLY A 22 0.21 1.08 19.43
N GLN A 23 0.07 2.40 19.28
CA GLN A 23 0.42 3.15 18.06
C GLN A 23 -0.17 2.51 16.79
N HIS A 24 -1.51 2.39 16.76
CA HIS A 24 -2.24 1.76 15.67
C HIS A 24 -2.31 2.62 14.40
N PHE A 25 -1.99 3.89 14.50
CA PHE A 25 -1.96 4.84 13.38
C PHE A 25 -0.55 5.43 13.20
N ASP A 26 -0.05 5.39 11.99
CA ASP A 26 1.19 6.06 11.57
C ASP A 26 0.84 7.05 10.46
N GLN A 27 0.84 8.33 10.80
CA GLN A 27 0.47 9.40 9.88
C GLN A 27 1.71 9.95 9.18
N ARG A 28 1.66 9.94 7.86
CA ARG A 28 2.69 10.48 6.96
C ARG A 28 2.05 11.47 6.00
N ILE A 29 2.88 12.19 5.23
CA ILE A 29 2.38 13.09 4.20
C ILE A 29 1.65 12.24 3.14
N GLY A 30 0.35 12.52 2.96
CA GLY A 30 -0.50 11.83 1.97
C GLY A 30 -0.87 10.38 2.30
N LEU A 31 -0.57 9.90 3.51
CA LEU A 31 -0.83 8.50 3.90
C LEU A 31 -1.14 8.41 5.40
N VAL A 32 -2.10 7.60 5.75
CA VAL A 32 -2.27 7.08 7.10
C VAL A 32 -2.17 5.56 7.05
N ASN A 33 -1.17 4.97 7.71
CA ASN A 33 -1.10 3.53 7.90
C ASN A 33 -1.84 3.14 9.18
N PHE A 34 -2.78 2.22 9.07
CA PHE A 34 -3.51 1.62 10.17
C PHE A 34 -3.03 0.18 10.38
N SER A 35 -2.80 -0.24 11.63
CA SER A 35 -2.29 -1.57 11.96
C SER A 35 -3.00 -2.14 13.20
N ILE A 36 -3.60 -3.32 13.06
CA ILE A 36 -4.27 -4.03 14.16
C ILE A 36 -3.29 -4.40 15.29
N PRO A 37 -2.12 -5.03 15.03
CA PRO A 37 -1.17 -5.30 16.10
C PRO A 37 -0.49 -4.03 16.62
N GLY A 38 -0.49 -2.94 15.84
CA GLY A 38 0.19 -1.69 16.16
C GLY A 38 1.66 -1.65 15.71
N ARG A 39 2.23 -0.45 15.71
CA ARG A 39 3.61 -0.20 15.25
C ARG A 39 4.68 -0.61 16.26
N ASN A 40 4.30 -0.78 17.53
CA ASN A 40 5.21 -1.17 18.60
C ASN A 40 5.44 -2.68 18.67
N CYS A 41 4.78 -3.48 17.82
CA CYS A 41 4.96 -4.92 17.79
C CYS A 41 6.39 -5.32 17.37
N ASN A 42 6.95 -6.31 18.07
CA ASN A 42 8.22 -6.92 17.72
C ASN A 42 8.09 -7.87 16.52
N ILE A 43 9.20 -8.50 16.12
CA ILE A 43 9.25 -9.41 14.95
C ILE A 43 8.33 -10.62 15.13
N GLU A 44 8.31 -11.19 16.33
CA GLU A 44 7.48 -12.36 16.63
C GLU A 44 5.98 -12.02 16.59
N GLU A 45 5.60 -10.89 17.17
CA GLU A 45 4.22 -10.41 17.17
C GLU A 45 3.73 -10.07 15.75
N ARG A 46 4.63 -9.54 14.90
CA ARG A 46 4.34 -9.34 13.47
C ARG A 46 4.08 -10.66 12.74
N ALA A 47 4.95 -11.65 12.98
CA ALA A 47 4.81 -12.97 12.37
C ALA A 47 3.50 -13.65 12.81
N MET A 48 3.14 -13.53 14.10
CA MET A 48 1.87 -14.04 14.62
C MET A 48 0.66 -13.39 13.96
N TYR A 49 0.67 -12.04 13.81
CA TYR A 49 -0.42 -11.35 13.13
C TYR A 49 -0.50 -11.73 11.66
N LYS A 50 0.64 -11.80 10.97
CA LYS A 50 0.69 -12.20 9.56
C LYS A 50 0.05 -13.57 9.36
N GLN A 51 0.41 -14.56 10.18
CA GLN A 51 -0.18 -15.89 10.13
C GLN A 51 -1.69 -15.87 10.43
N TRP A 52 -2.12 -15.09 11.41
CA TRP A 52 -3.53 -14.87 11.71
C TRP A 52 -4.27 -14.30 10.51
N ASP A 53 -3.74 -13.24 9.91
CA ASP A 53 -4.38 -12.54 8.81
C ASP A 53 -4.41 -13.36 7.51
N GLU A 54 -3.41 -14.21 7.27
CA GLU A 54 -3.42 -15.17 6.14
C GLU A 54 -4.66 -16.08 6.16
N HIS A 55 -5.12 -16.45 7.36
CA HIS A 55 -6.31 -17.30 7.55
C HIS A 55 -7.61 -16.49 7.65
N LYS A 56 -7.59 -15.38 8.34
CA LYS A 56 -8.78 -14.59 8.65
C LYS A 56 -9.13 -13.55 7.60
N LYS A 57 -8.15 -13.17 6.79
CA LYS A 57 -8.31 -12.10 5.78
C LYS A 57 -8.85 -10.80 6.38
N GLU A 58 -8.42 -10.53 7.63
CA GLU A 58 -8.95 -9.42 8.42
C GLU A 58 -8.65 -8.07 7.77
N ARG A 59 -7.40 -7.86 7.30
CA ARG A 59 -7.02 -6.61 6.62
C ARG A 59 -7.76 -6.39 5.32
N GLU A 60 -7.92 -7.45 4.50
CA GLU A 60 -8.70 -7.40 3.27
C GLU A 60 -10.15 -7.01 3.59
N GLY A 61 -10.77 -7.68 4.56
CA GLY A 61 -12.14 -7.39 4.98
C GLY A 61 -12.32 -5.96 5.52
N ILE A 62 -11.37 -5.44 6.29
CA ILE A 62 -11.42 -4.05 6.78
C ILE A 62 -11.27 -3.07 5.61
N ALA A 63 -10.32 -3.29 4.70
CA ALA A 63 -10.12 -2.44 3.54
C ALA A 63 -11.35 -2.41 2.62
N ASP A 64 -11.96 -3.57 2.38
CA ASP A 64 -13.18 -3.68 1.56
C ASP A 64 -14.35 -2.92 2.18
N ARG A 65 -14.64 -3.12 3.49
CA ARG A 65 -15.71 -2.40 4.19
C ARG A 65 -15.45 -0.89 4.24
N PHE A 66 -14.18 -0.48 4.41
CA PHE A 66 -13.79 0.92 4.35
C PHE A 66 -14.08 1.52 2.98
N ASN A 67 -13.64 0.84 1.92
CA ASN A 67 -13.84 1.29 0.54
C ASN A 67 -15.31 1.29 0.15
N GLU A 68 -16.07 0.30 0.59
CA GLU A 68 -17.52 0.26 0.37
C GLU A 68 -18.22 1.47 0.97
N ARG A 69 -17.80 1.86 2.18
CA ARG A 69 -18.42 2.96 2.91
C ARG A 69 -18.04 4.34 2.39
N TRP A 70 -16.78 4.57 2.02
CA TRP A 70 -16.28 5.92 1.71
C TRP A 70 -15.79 6.11 0.29
N TYR A 71 -15.48 5.05 -0.43
CA TYR A 71 -15.04 5.15 -1.82
C TYR A 71 -16.18 4.89 -2.79
N ARG A 72 -16.97 3.82 -2.60
CA ARG A 72 -18.06 3.46 -3.51
C ARG A 72 -19.32 4.31 -3.35
N GLN A 73 -19.60 4.80 -2.17
CA GLN A 73 -20.81 5.60 -1.92
C GLN A 73 -20.70 7.07 -2.32
N GLU A 74 -19.46 7.59 -2.37
CA GLU A 74 -19.18 9.01 -2.65
C GLU A 74 -18.55 9.24 -4.04
N TRP A 75 -18.52 8.22 -4.91
CA TRP A 75 -17.81 8.31 -6.20
C TRP A 75 -18.41 9.33 -7.20
N TRP A 76 -19.65 9.79 -7.01
CA TRP A 76 -20.26 10.88 -7.78
C TRP A 76 -19.95 12.27 -7.19
N ASP A 77 -19.50 12.34 -5.95
CA ASP A 77 -19.01 13.56 -5.33
C ASP A 77 -17.50 13.65 -5.54
N ILE A 78 -17.10 14.30 -6.62
CA ILE A 78 -15.67 14.54 -6.99
C ILE A 78 -15.02 15.52 -5.99
N SER A 79 -15.41 15.48 -4.73
CA SER A 79 -14.75 16.24 -3.68
C SER A 79 -13.35 15.66 -3.42
N ALA A 80 -12.41 16.53 -3.08
CA ALA A 80 -11.01 16.19 -2.83
C ALA A 80 -10.78 15.24 -1.62
N ASP A 81 -11.85 14.74 -1.01
CA ASP A 81 -11.83 13.96 0.23
C ASP A 81 -12.00 12.43 0.01
N LEU A 82 -12.08 11.97 -1.23
CA LEU A 82 -12.14 10.55 -1.52
C LEU A 82 -10.83 9.87 -1.08
N VAL A 83 -10.96 8.94 -0.15
CA VAL A 83 -9.85 8.12 0.35
C VAL A 83 -10.08 6.65 0.04
N ILE A 84 -9.01 5.93 -0.21
CA ILE A 84 -9.03 4.49 -0.46
C ILE A 84 -8.15 3.77 0.56
N ALA A 85 -8.62 2.63 1.03
CA ALA A 85 -7.87 1.73 1.88
C ALA A 85 -7.27 0.58 1.05
N THR A 86 -6.01 0.29 1.26
CA THR A 86 -5.29 -0.79 0.55
C THR A 86 -4.45 -1.57 1.55
N VAL A 87 -4.50 -2.90 1.50
CA VAL A 87 -3.62 -3.74 2.33
C VAL A 87 -2.16 -3.47 1.99
N ALA A 88 -1.35 -3.20 3.01
CA ALA A 88 0.04 -2.78 2.85
C ALA A 88 0.99 -3.46 3.83
N GLY A 89 2.15 -3.86 3.33
CA GLY A 89 3.16 -4.53 4.14
C GLY A 89 2.64 -5.81 4.81
N GLU A 90 3.18 -6.13 5.98
CA GLU A 90 2.84 -7.37 6.70
C GLU A 90 1.66 -7.23 7.67
N THR A 91 1.42 -6.01 8.18
CA THR A 91 0.46 -5.78 9.28
C THR A 91 -0.42 -4.56 9.09
N GLY A 92 -0.25 -3.82 7.99
CA GLY A 92 -0.88 -2.52 7.79
C GLY A 92 -1.98 -2.50 6.75
N ILE A 93 -2.76 -1.44 6.83
CA ILE A 93 -3.69 -0.97 5.81
C ILE A 93 -3.33 0.49 5.57
N ASP A 94 -2.99 0.83 4.33
CA ASP A 94 -2.69 2.20 3.93
C ASP A 94 -3.97 2.88 3.47
N ILE A 95 -4.24 4.05 4.04
CA ILE A 95 -5.36 4.92 3.67
C ILE A 95 -4.76 6.14 3.00
N THR A 96 -5.04 6.29 1.71
CA THR A 96 -4.51 7.36 0.87
C THR A 96 -5.64 8.10 0.19
N PRO A 97 -5.47 9.39 -0.15
CA PRO A 97 -6.38 10.06 -1.05
C PRO A 97 -6.46 9.30 -2.37
N HIS A 98 -7.68 9.15 -2.91
CA HIS A 98 -7.89 8.52 -4.21
C HIS A 98 -7.08 9.26 -5.29
N MET A 99 -6.48 8.52 -6.22
CA MET A 99 -5.58 9.02 -7.25
C MET A 99 -4.26 9.64 -6.74
N MET A 100 -3.92 9.44 -5.48
CA MET A 100 -2.63 9.82 -4.89
C MET A 100 -1.71 8.61 -4.62
N GLY A 101 -1.76 7.61 -5.49
CA GLY A 101 -0.85 6.47 -5.45
C GLY A 101 0.57 6.80 -5.94
N LYS A 102 1.46 5.81 -5.92
CA LYS A 102 2.86 5.94 -6.37
C LYS A 102 2.98 6.42 -7.82
N GLU A 103 1.98 6.15 -8.66
CA GLU A 103 1.93 6.51 -10.08
C GLU A 103 1.95 8.02 -10.33
N GLN A 104 1.65 8.85 -9.33
CA GLN A 104 1.76 10.30 -9.47
C GLN A 104 3.17 10.80 -9.74
N ILE A 105 4.18 10.06 -9.27
CA ILE A 105 5.58 10.44 -9.45
C ILE A 105 5.96 10.55 -10.92
N VAL A 106 5.26 9.81 -11.79
CA VAL A 106 5.51 9.80 -13.24
C VAL A 106 5.33 11.19 -13.85
N LYS A 107 4.45 12.04 -13.29
CA LYS A 107 4.24 13.41 -13.75
C LYS A 107 5.49 14.28 -13.65
N ASN A 108 6.46 13.91 -12.82
CA ASN A 108 7.65 14.69 -12.53
C ASN A 108 8.85 14.31 -13.41
N PHE A 109 8.70 13.31 -14.28
CA PHE A 109 9.78 12.76 -15.09
C PHE A 109 9.34 12.59 -16.55
N ASP A 110 10.30 12.61 -17.45
CA ASP A 110 10.14 12.07 -18.79
C ASP A 110 10.14 10.54 -18.69
N ALA A 111 8.96 9.94 -18.76
CA ALA A 111 8.79 8.50 -18.53
C ALA A 111 9.68 7.65 -19.46
N THR A 112 9.95 8.11 -20.68
CA THR A 112 10.81 7.40 -21.66
C THR A 112 12.26 7.24 -21.20
N LYS A 113 12.68 8.03 -20.22
CA LYS A 113 14.03 7.98 -19.61
C LYS A 113 14.06 7.25 -18.26
N VAL A 114 12.91 6.69 -17.82
CA VAL A 114 12.80 6.03 -16.52
C VAL A 114 12.89 4.53 -16.68
N VAL A 115 13.70 3.90 -15.83
CA VAL A 115 13.71 2.46 -15.60
C VAL A 115 13.28 2.23 -14.15
N PHE A 116 12.17 1.54 -13.96
CA PHE A 116 11.63 1.20 -12.64
C PHE A 116 11.88 -0.27 -12.32
N PHE A 117 12.40 -0.52 -11.10
CA PHE A 117 12.55 -1.87 -10.54
C PHE A 117 11.55 -2.04 -9.41
N GLY A 118 10.72 -3.08 -9.46
CA GLY A 118 9.71 -3.35 -8.44
C GLY A 118 9.50 -4.85 -8.22
N ASP A 119 9.18 -5.23 -6.98
CA ASP A 119 8.95 -6.63 -6.60
C ASP A 119 7.47 -7.03 -6.73
N LYS A 120 6.56 -6.06 -6.75
CA LYS A 120 5.10 -6.28 -6.80
C LYS A 120 4.43 -5.54 -7.95
N THR A 121 4.94 -5.74 -9.16
CA THR A 121 4.51 -5.05 -10.38
C THR A 121 3.33 -5.72 -11.11
N MET A 122 2.87 -6.89 -10.64
CA MET A 122 1.71 -7.60 -11.20
C MET A 122 0.38 -7.08 -10.63
N PRO A 123 -0.76 -7.31 -11.30
CA PRO A 123 -2.08 -6.93 -10.80
C PRO A 123 -2.30 -7.37 -9.34
N GLY A 124 -2.77 -6.43 -8.50
CA GLY A 124 -2.90 -6.63 -7.05
C GLY A 124 -1.65 -6.31 -6.24
N GLY A 125 -0.50 -6.10 -6.87
CA GLY A 125 0.71 -5.64 -6.20
C GLY A 125 0.71 -4.13 -5.96
N ASN A 126 1.41 -3.70 -4.92
CA ASN A 126 1.47 -2.28 -4.53
C ASN A 126 2.28 -1.39 -5.49
N ASP A 127 3.04 -1.98 -6.41
CA ASP A 127 3.81 -1.28 -7.44
C ASP A 127 3.12 -1.33 -8.82
N TYR A 128 2.01 -2.09 -8.94
CA TYR A 128 1.34 -2.31 -10.21
C TYR A 128 0.87 -1.01 -10.88
N ALA A 129 0.23 -0.11 -10.14
CA ALA A 129 -0.30 1.14 -10.70
C ALA A 129 0.82 2.02 -11.28
N LEU A 130 1.97 2.10 -10.60
CA LEU A 130 3.15 2.82 -11.06
C LEU A 130 3.75 2.12 -12.30
N ALA A 131 3.93 0.81 -12.24
CA ALA A 131 4.48 0.01 -13.34
C ALA A 131 3.64 0.17 -14.63
N ALA A 132 2.34 -0.07 -14.52
CA ALA A 132 1.40 0.03 -15.64
C ALA A 132 1.34 1.45 -16.24
N LYS A 133 1.44 2.48 -15.40
CA LYS A 133 1.48 3.86 -15.86
C LYS A 133 2.78 4.18 -16.60
N LEU A 134 3.92 3.79 -16.03
CA LEU A 134 5.23 4.00 -16.68
C LEU A 134 5.31 3.31 -18.05
N GLU A 135 4.90 2.04 -18.16
CA GLU A 135 4.88 1.32 -19.43
C GLU A 135 4.00 2.01 -20.47
N ARG A 136 2.80 2.46 -20.06
CA ARG A 136 1.89 3.18 -20.96
C ARG A 136 2.47 4.50 -21.47
N GLU A 137 3.32 5.17 -20.66
CA GLU A 137 3.98 6.43 -21.02
C GLU A 137 5.37 6.22 -21.64
N GLY A 138 5.75 4.96 -21.97
CA GLY A 138 6.99 4.63 -22.68
C GLY A 138 8.20 4.38 -21.77
N GLY A 139 8.01 4.31 -20.47
CA GLY A 139 9.04 3.93 -19.52
C GLY A 139 9.31 2.43 -19.53
N LYS A 140 10.41 2.02 -18.91
CA LYS A 140 10.80 0.62 -18.77
C LYS A 140 10.55 0.12 -17.36
N VAL A 141 9.87 -1.03 -17.24
CA VAL A 141 9.66 -1.71 -15.95
C VAL A 141 10.42 -3.03 -15.94
N ILE A 142 11.11 -3.31 -14.85
CA ILE A 142 11.84 -4.55 -14.60
C ILE A 142 11.34 -5.13 -13.28
N ALA A 143 10.63 -6.26 -13.37
CA ALA A 143 10.24 -7.02 -12.20
C ALA A 143 11.48 -7.70 -11.59
N VAL A 144 11.63 -7.58 -10.28
CA VAL A 144 12.73 -8.16 -9.49
C VAL A 144 12.16 -8.85 -8.26
N ASN A 145 12.89 -9.81 -7.70
CA ASN A 145 12.47 -10.50 -6.47
C ASN A 145 13.22 -9.97 -5.24
N SER A 146 14.37 -9.31 -5.47
CA SER A 146 15.21 -8.80 -4.39
C SER A 146 16.07 -7.64 -4.86
N TRP A 147 16.76 -7.00 -3.91
CA TRP A 147 17.72 -5.94 -4.23
C TRP A 147 18.93 -6.48 -5.01
N GLU A 148 19.33 -7.76 -4.81
CA GLU A 148 20.40 -8.41 -5.55
C GLU A 148 20.07 -8.53 -7.04
N ASP A 149 18.81 -8.80 -7.37
CA ASP A 149 18.36 -8.85 -8.76
C ASP A 149 18.43 -7.46 -9.40
N THR A 150 18.03 -6.43 -8.67
CA THR A 150 18.19 -5.03 -9.10
C THR A 150 19.67 -4.73 -9.39
N PHE A 151 20.56 -5.09 -8.47
CA PHE A 151 22.00 -4.86 -8.63
C PHE A 151 22.57 -5.55 -9.87
N LYS A 152 22.23 -6.83 -10.11
CA LYS A 152 22.64 -7.56 -11.32
C LYS A 152 22.14 -6.90 -12.60
N CYS A 153 20.91 -6.39 -12.60
CA CYS A 153 20.35 -5.68 -13.74
C CYS A 153 21.10 -4.37 -14.03
N LEU A 154 21.42 -3.60 -12.98
CA LEU A 154 22.18 -2.35 -13.10
C LEU A 154 23.60 -2.60 -13.64
N GLN A 155 24.30 -3.65 -13.18
CA GLN A 155 25.61 -4.02 -13.72
C GLN A 155 25.57 -4.32 -15.23
N LYS A 156 24.52 -4.99 -15.70
CA LYS A 156 24.32 -5.27 -17.13
C LYS A 156 24.10 -4.00 -17.94
N ILE A 157 23.36 -3.04 -17.40
CA ILE A 157 23.08 -1.76 -18.07
C ILE A 157 24.37 -0.93 -18.17
N GLN A 158 25.19 -0.89 -17.13
CA GLN A 158 26.45 -0.14 -17.13
C GLN A 158 27.50 -0.71 -18.12
N ASN A 159 27.47 -2.02 -18.38
CA ASN A 159 28.41 -2.65 -19.30
C ASN A 159 28.01 -2.50 -20.79
N VAL A 160 26.90 -1.81 -21.09
CA VAL A 160 26.39 -1.59 -22.46
C VAL A 160 26.61 -0.13 -22.90
N VAL A 161 27.08 0.73 -21.99
CA VAL A 161 27.49 2.11 -22.26
C VAL A 161 29.02 2.20 -22.37
#